data_9d09c7eab7661b367fe5cb927f24dfb5
#
_entry.id   9d09c7eab7661b367fe5cb927f24dfb5
#
_cell.length_a   1.000
_cell.length_b   1.000
_cell.length_c   1.000
_cell.angle_alpha   90.00
_cell.angle_beta   90.00
_cell.angle_gamma   90.00
#
_symmetry.space_group_name_H-M   'P 1'
#
loop_
_entity.id
_entity.type
_entity.pdbx_description
1 polymer ?
#
loop_
_entity_poly.entity_id
_entity_poly.type
_entity_poly.pdbx_seq_one_letter_code
_entity_poly.pdbx_strand_id
1 'polypeptide(L)'
;MLSNRAYQATKWVIEQQKAVGIDLPNNGEQGREAFFLYIQRRIRGFGGKGKRKPWGDLMDFPDFAKFSQAGFAEKTMVSNREPPVALEKISYIAPEENLAEIKTFKDTLDHVWPECPSAFINAPS
;
A
#
# COMPACT_ATOMS: atom_id res chain seq x y z
N MET A 1 18.73 -3.12 0.25
CA MET A 1 18.34 -3.60 -1.08
C MET A 1 16.88 -3.28 -1.44
N LEU A 2 15.89 -3.54 -0.58
CA LEU A 2 14.47 -3.19 -0.80
C LEU A 2 14.24 -1.68 -0.93
N SER A 3 14.85 -0.86 -0.08
CA SER A 3 14.73 0.60 -0.10
C SER A 3 15.17 1.22 -1.43
N ASN A 4 16.21 0.70 -2.04
CA ASN A 4 16.66 1.19 -3.34
C ASN A 4 15.68 0.84 -4.47
N ARG A 5 15.07 -0.35 -4.43
CA ARG A 5 14.05 -0.76 -5.42
C ARG A 5 12.78 0.08 -5.27
N ALA A 6 12.33 0.33 -4.05
CA ALA A 6 11.18 1.21 -3.78
C ALA A 6 11.45 2.63 -4.28
N TYR A 7 12.64 3.17 -4.04
CA TYR A 7 13.05 4.47 -4.57
C TYR A 7 12.99 4.51 -6.11
N GLN A 8 13.59 3.53 -6.79
CA GLN A 8 13.58 3.47 -8.26
C GLN A 8 12.16 3.33 -8.81
N ALA A 9 11.32 2.53 -8.17
CA ALA A 9 9.92 2.37 -8.56
C ALA A 9 9.12 3.68 -8.35
N THR A 10 9.33 4.38 -7.23
CA THR A 10 8.73 5.70 -6.97
C THR A 10 9.16 6.73 -8.02
N LYS A 11 10.46 6.76 -8.33
CA LYS A 11 11.00 7.62 -9.39
C LYS A 11 10.30 7.37 -10.72
N TRP A 12 10.26 6.11 -11.14
CA TRP A 12 9.59 5.71 -12.39
C TRP A 12 8.12 6.10 -12.42
N VAL A 13 7.38 5.88 -11.31
CA VAL A 13 5.96 6.26 -11.23
C VAL A 13 5.76 7.76 -11.38
N ILE A 14 6.59 8.59 -10.76
CA ILE A 14 6.52 10.05 -10.91
C ILE A 14 6.79 10.46 -12.36
N GLU A 15 7.81 9.87 -13.01
CA GLU A 15 8.12 10.11 -14.42
C GLU A 15 6.93 9.77 -15.33
N GLN A 16 6.23 8.63 -15.07
CA GLN A 16 5.05 8.24 -15.83
C GLN A 16 3.89 9.20 -15.60
N GLN A 17 3.62 9.59 -14.35
CA GLN A 17 2.56 10.54 -14.02
C GLN A 17 2.79 11.89 -14.68
N LYS A 18 4.02 12.40 -14.68
CA LYS A 18 4.41 13.62 -15.40
C LYS A 18 4.18 13.48 -16.91
N ALA A 19 4.61 12.37 -17.50
CA ALA A 19 4.52 12.13 -18.95
C ALA A 19 3.07 12.06 -19.47
N VAL A 20 2.13 11.57 -18.65
CA VAL A 20 0.71 11.49 -19.03
C VAL A 20 -0.13 12.69 -18.59
N GLY A 21 0.49 13.72 -18.02
CA GLY A 21 -0.18 14.97 -17.67
C GLY A 21 -1.01 14.91 -16.38
N ILE A 22 -0.59 14.14 -15.40
CA ILE A 22 -1.18 14.18 -14.05
C ILE A 22 -0.77 15.49 -13.37
N ASP A 23 -1.73 16.24 -12.83
CA ASP A 23 -1.48 17.52 -12.16
C ASP A 23 -0.95 17.37 -10.73
N LEU A 24 -1.42 16.34 -10.02
CA LEU A 24 -1.09 16.05 -8.63
C LEU A 24 -0.49 14.63 -8.50
N PRO A 25 0.83 14.49 -8.61
CA PRO A 25 1.46 13.18 -8.50
C PRO A 25 1.48 12.65 -7.07
N ASN A 26 1.69 11.34 -6.97
CA ASN A 26 1.90 10.63 -5.71
C ASN A 26 3.03 9.59 -5.83
N ASN A 27 3.38 8.95 -4.71
CA ASN A 27 4.45 7.96 -4.67
C ASN A 27 4.08 6.57 -5.24
N GLY A 28 2.83 6.38 -5.70
CA GLY A 28 2.32 5.11 -6.20
C GLY A 28 2.34 3.98 -5.17
N GLU A 29 2.51 4.31 -3.89
CA GLU A 29 2.63 3.34 -2.76
C GLU A 29 3.73 2.28 -2.96
N GLN A 30 4.77 2.60 -3.73
CA GLN A 30 5.81 1.66 -4.15
C GLN A 30 6.62 1.06 -2.99
N GLY A 31 6.63 1.71 -1.83
CA GLY A 31 7.26 1.21 -0.61
C GLY A 31 6.36 0.32 0.25
N ARG A 32 5.11 0.09 -0.14
CA ARG A 32 4.11 -0.61 0.66
C ARG A 32 3.83 -2.00 0.10
N GLU A 33 3.76 -2.99 0.97
CA GLU A 33 3.38 -4.35 0.60
C GLU A 33 1.89 -4.45 0.23
N ALA A 34 1.03 -3.86 1.06
CA ALA A 34 -0.40 -3.68 0.82
C ALA A 34 -0.93 -2.61 1.78
N PHE A 35 -2.01 -1.93 1.41
CA PHE A 35 -2.54 -0.82 2.20
C PHE A 35 -2.92 -1.21 3.64
N PHE A 36 -3.41 -2.44 3.87
CA PHE A 36 -3.79 -2.92 5.21
C PHE A 36 -2.64 -3.60 5.97
N LEU A 37 -1.58 -4.06 5.29
CA LEU A 37 -0.40 -4.65 5.95
C LEU A 37 0.60 -3.59 6.38
N TYR A 38 0.62 -2.48 5.68
CA TYR A 38 1.54 -1.39 5.91
C TYR A 38 1.43 -0.78 7.32
N ILE A 39 0.21 -0.74 7.88
CA ILE A 39 -0.01 -0.21 9.23
C ILE A 39 0.43 -1.14 10.36
N GLN A 40 0.55 -2.45 10.12
CA GLN A 40 0.92 -3.42 11.18
C GLN A 40 2.26 -3.11 11.85
N ARG A 41 3.22 -2.60 11.09
CA ARG A 41 4.54 -2.27 11.63
C ARG A 41 4.56 -0.99 12.47
N ARG A 42 3.61 -0.10 12.22
CA ARG A 42 3.54 1.25 12.81
C ARG A 42 2.53 1.40 13.91
N ILE A 43 1.64 0.44 14.03
CA ILE A 43 0.56 0.46 15.01
C ILE A 43 0.66 -0.80 15.87
N ARG A 44 0.83 -0.61 17.17
CA ARG A 44 0.71 -1.69 18.15
C ARG A 44 -0.76 -2.02 18.36
N GLY A 45 -1.03 -3.24 18.77
CA GLY A 45 -2.37 -3.72 19.08
C GLY A 45 -2.94 -4.64 18.01
N PHE A 46 -2.33 -4.69 16.83
CA PHE A 46 -2.66 -5.65 15.80
C PHE A 46 -1.77 -6.89 15.86
N GLY A 47 -2.34 -8.07 15.59
CA GLY A 47 -1.60 -9.32 15.54
C GLY A 47 -2.50 -10.50 15.22
N GLY A 48 -1.98 -11.71 15.42
CA GLY A 48 -2.72 -12.94 15.14
C GLY A 48 -3.09 -13.09 13.66
N LYS A 49 -4.07 -13.97 13.42
CA LYS A 49 -4.58 -14.29 12.09
C LYS A 49 -6.10 -14.21 12.11
N GLY A 50 -6.64 -13.22 11.46
CA GLY A 50 -8.08 -13.06 11.30
C GLY A 50 -8.63 -14.01 10.25
N LYS A 51 -9.78 -14.58 10.53
CA LYS A 51 -10.57 -15.29 9.51
C LYS A 51 -11.43 -14.27 8.76
N ARG A 52 -11.14 -14.08 7.49
CA ARG A 52 -12.00 -13.26 6.64
C ARG A 52 -13.31 -14.01 6.40
N LYS A 53 -14.43 -13.37 6.75
CA LYS A 53 -15.74 -13.89 6.35
C LYS A 53 -15.84 -13.82 4.82
N PRO A 54 -16.44 -14.82 4.15
CA PRO A 54 -16.78 -14.69 2.73
C PRO A 54 -17.61 -13.43 2.52
N TRP A 55 -17.38 -12.75 1.41
CA TRP A 55 -18.22 -11.61 1.04
C TRP A 55 -19.64 -12.09 0.81
N GLY A 56 -20.63 -11.41 1.39
CA GLY A 56 -22.04 -11.82 1.35
C GLY A 56 -22.53 -12.05 -0.08
N ASP A 57 -22.21 -11.13 -0.96
CA ASP A 57 -22.51 -11.17 -2.40
C ASP A 57 -21.91 -12.40 -3.12
N LEU A 58 -20.77 -12.92 -2.68
CA LEU A 58 -20.21 -14.16 -3.25
C LEU A 58 -20.97 -15.42 -2.79
N MET A 59 -21.68 -15.35 -1.67
CA MET A 59 -22.48 -16.46 -1.17
C MET A 59 -23.71 -16.71 -2.04
N ASP A 60 -24.26 -15.64 -2.62
CA ASP A 60 -25.43 -15.69 -3.50
C ASP A 60 -25.08 -16.18 -4.92
N PHE A 61 -23.78 -16.14 -5.29
CA PHE A 61 -23.27 -16.51 -6.62
C PHE A 61 -22.14 -17.54 -6.53
N PRO A 62 -22.41 -18.81 -6.19
CA PRO A 62 -21.39 -19.80 -5.89
C PRO A 62 -20.44 -20.11 -7.06
N ASP A 63 -20.92 -20.02 -8.31
CA ASP A 63 -20.05 -20.24 -9.47
C ASP A 63 -19.07 -19.07 -9.69
N PHE A 64 -19.52 -17.85 -9.47
CA PHE A 64 -18.63 -16.69 -9.45
C PHE A 64 -17.63 -16.75 -8.30
N ALA A 65 -18.04 -17.23 -7.12
CA ALA A 65 -17.14 -17.44 -5.99
C ALA A 65 -16.01 -18.41 -6.33
N LYS A 66 -16.30 -19.53 -6.98
CA LYS A 66 -15.30 -20.51 -7.47
C LYS A 66 -14.35 -19.88 -8.48
N PHE A 67 -14.88 -19.18 -9.47
CA PHE A 67 -14.08 -18.48 -10.48
C PHE A 67 -13.15 -17.44 -9.85
N SER A 68 -13.67 -16.63 -8.95
CA SER A 68 -12.92 -15.61 -8.24
C SER A 68 -11.81 -16.22 -7.37
N GLN A 69 -12.10 -17.29 -6.63
CA GLN A 69 -11.11 -18.01 -5.82
C GLN A 69 -9.99 -18.61 -6.66
N ALA A 70 -10.29 -19.19 -7.81
CA ALA A 70 -9.30 -19.73 -8.74
C ALA A 70 -8.39 -18.59 -9.27
N GLY A 71 -8.95 -17.48 -9.71
CA GLY A 71 -8.20 -16.33 -10.18
C GLY A 71 -7.31 -15.69 -9.11
N PHE A 72 -7.77 -15.66 -7.86
CA PHE A 72 -6.97 -15.21 -6.72
C PHE A 72 -5.88 -16.21 -6.31
N ALA A 73 -6.08 -17.50 -6.53
CA ALA A 73 -5.07 -18.53 -6.23
C ALA A 73 -3.88 -18.46 -7.20
N GLU A 74 -4.14 -18.17 -8.47
CA GLU A 74 -3.09 -18.03 -9.49
C GLU A 74 -2.34 -16.68 -9.44
N LYS A 75 -3.02 -15.61 -9.02
CA LYS A 75 -2.48 -14.25 -8.96
C LYS A 75 -2.18 -13.81 -7.54
N THR A 76 -1.39 -14.59 -6.81
CA THR A 76 -0.95 -14.20 -5.46
C THR A 76 0.02 -13.03 -5.51
N MET A 77 -0.47 -11.83 -5.70
CA MET A 77 0.33 -10.61 -5.59
C MET A 77 0.49 -10.13 -4.14
N VAL A 78 -0.28 -10.65 -3.22
CA VAL A 78 -0.22 -10.30 -1.79
C VAL A 78 0.11 -11.55 -0.97
N SER A 79 1.25 -11.53 -0.33
CA SER A 79 1.83 -12.65 0.43
C SER A 79 1.00 -13.08 1.63
N ASN A 80 0.18 -12.21 2.18
CA ASN A 80 -0.61 -12.48 3.38
C ASN A 80 -2.09 -12.21 3.17
N ARG A 81 -2.88 -13.30 3.11
CA ARG A 81 -4.35 -13.26 3.00
C ARG A 81 -5.05 -13.24 4.35
N GLU A 82 -4.31 -13.44 5.42
CA GLU A 82 -4.85 -13.47 6.78
C GLU A 82 -4.69 -12.06 7.39
N PRO A 83 -5.76 -11.25 7.43
CA PRO A 83 -5.66 -9.92 8.00
C PRO A 83 -5.34 -10.01 9.49
N PRO A 84 -4.61 -9.06 10.05
CA PRO A 84 -4.43 -8.99 11.49
C PRO A 84 -5.75 -8.68 12.16
N VAL A 85 -5.86 -9.03 13.43
CA VAL A 85 -6.97 -8.65 14.29
C VAL A 85 -6.48 -7.72 15.38
N ALA A 86 -7.35 -6.85 15.87
CA ALA A 86 -7.07 -6.04 17.05
C ALA A 86 -7.09 -6.94 18.28
N LEU A 87 -5.95 -7.08 18.95
CA LEU A 87 -5.77 -7.95 20.11
C LEU A 87 -5.72 -7.16 21.42
N GLU A 88 -5.33 -5.90 21.37
CA GLU A 88 -5.16 -5.01 22.52
C GLU A 88 -5.37 -3.55 22.12
N LYS A 89 -5.15 -2.63 23.05
CA LYS A 89 -5.27 -1.19 22.78
C LYS A 89 -4.40 -0.75 21.62
N ILE A 90 -5.02 -0.14 20.63
CA ILE A 90 -4.34 0.40 19.45
C ILE A 90 -3.53 1.64 19.81
N SER A 91 -2.25 1.66 19.45
CA SER A 91 -1.38 2.81 19.62
C SER A 91 -0.36 2.94 18.48
N TYR A 92 -0.08 4.18 18.08
CA TYR A 92 0.92 4.47 17.06
C TYR A 92 2.32 4.42 17.65
N ILE A 93 3.25 3.66 17.04
CA ILE A 93 4.57 3.37 17.62
C ILE A 93 5.75 3.72 16.74
N ALA A 94 5.57 3.97 15.46
CA ALA A 94 6.67 4.22 14.53
C ALA A 94 6.39 5.40 13.58
N PRO A 95 6.31 6.65 14.10
CA PRO A 95 6.15 7.85 13.28
C PRO A 95 7.32 8.07 12.31
N GLU A 96 8.51 7.58 12.66
CA GLU A 96 9.75 7.76 11.90
C GLU A 96 9.67 7.13 10.51
N GLU A 97 9.01 5.98 10.38
CA GLU A 97 8.83 5.30 9.10
C GLU A 97 7.97 6.13 8.13
N ASN A 98 6.94 6.80 8.66
CA ASN A 98 6.11 7.68 7.87
C ASN A 98 6.87 8.93 7.41
N LEU A 99 7.61 9.54 8.33
CA LEU A 99 8.45 10.69 8.01
C LEU A 99 9.52 10.35 6.98
N ALA A 100 10.12 9.16 7.08
CA ALA A 100 11.09 8.67 6.10
C ALA A 100 10.46 8.45 4.71
N GLU A 101 9.23 7.91 4.65
CA GLU A 101 8.49 7.76 3.39
C GLU A 101 8.21 9.14 2.76
N ILE A 102 7.70 10.08 3.54
CA ILE A 102 7.42 11.46 3.09
C ILE A 102 8.71 12.12 2.57
N LYS A 103 9.80 12.01 3.33
CA LYS A 103 11.09 12.58 2.93
C LYS A 103 11.58 11.97 1.62
N THR A 104 11.56 10.65 1.50
CA THR A 104 12.00 9.94 0.28
C THR A 104 11.17 10.38 -0.93
N PHE A 105 9.85 10.52 -0.76
CA PHE A 105 8.99 10.99 -1.84
C PHE A 105 9.31 12.43 -2.24
N LYS A 106 9.45 13.34 -1.27
CA LYS A 106 9.81 14.74 -1.55
C LYS A 106 11.15 14.85 -2.28
N ASP A 107 12.19 14.20 -1.77
CA ASP A 107 13.52 14.20 -2.39
C ASP A 107 13.47 13.65 -3.82
N THR A 108 12.65 12.62 -4.07
CA THR A 108 12.46 12.04 -5.40
C THR A 108 11.71 12.98 -6.33
N LEU A 109 10.65 13.61 -5.84
CA LEU A 109 9.84 14.58 -6.59
C LEU A 109 10.68 15.78 -7.00
N ASP A 110 11.41 16.37 -6.07
CA ASP A 110 12.30 17.52 -6.31
C ASP A 110 13.37 17.20 -7.37
N HIS A 111 13.82 15.93 -7.42
CA HIS A 111 14.79 15.48 -8.43
C HIS A 111 14.16 15.26 -9.83
N VAL A 112 12.96 14.69 -9.88
CA VAL A 112 12.29 14.27 -11.14
C VAL A 112 11.42 15.37 -11.72
N TRP A 113 10.79 16.14 -10.86
CA TRP A 113 9.82 17.17 -11.26
C TRP A 113 9.89 18.40 -10.33
N PRO A 114 11.02 19.13 -10.36
CA PRO A 114 11.25 20.26 -9.44
C PRO A 114 10.22 21.39 -9.55
N GLU A 115 9.58 21.52 -10.72
CA GLU A 115 8.53 22.53 -10.96
C GLU A 115 7.13 22.09 -10.50
N CYS A 116 6.97 20.89 -9.96
CA CYS A 116 5.67 20.39 -9.51
C CYS A 116 5.14 21.23 -8.33
N PRO A 117 3.96 21.88 -8.46
CA PRO A 117 3.50 22.81 -7.43
C PRO A 117 3.00 22.12 -6.17
N SER A 118 2.50 20.90 -6.28
CA SER A 118 2.00 20.10 -5.16
C SER A 118 1.91 18.62 -5.51
N ALA A 119 1.93 17.80 -4.46
CA ALA A 119 1.82 16.34 -4.55
C ALA A 119 1.20 15.80 -3.27
N PHE A 120 0.80 14.53 -3.26
CA PHE A 120 0.22 13.91 -2.07
C PHE A 120 0.76 12.49 -1.84
N ILE A 121 0.70 12.05 -0.58
CA ILE A 121 0.90 10.66 -0.19
C ILE A 121 -0.42 10.16 0.39
N ASN A 122 -0.87 8.99 -0.05
CA ASN A 122 -2.04 8.36 0.51
C ASN A 122 -1.81 8.07 2.00
N ALA A 123 -2.71 8.57 2.85
CA ALA A 123 -2.71 8.17 4.24
C ALA A 123 -3.15 6.70 4.35
N PRO A 124 -2.52 5.90 5.21
CA PRO A 124 -3.07 4.60 5.56
C PRO A 124 -4.38 4.82 6.30
N SER A 125 -5.43 4.24 5.80
CA SER A 125 -6.77 4.28 6.42
C SER A 125 -6.92 3.16 7.44
#